data_8f2a35678f7d83c68ee7cd5c43de675f
#
_entry.id   8f2a35678f7d83c68ee7cd5c43de675f
#
_cell.length_a   1.000
_cell.length_b   1.000
_cell.length_c   1.000
_cell.angle_alpha   90.00
_cell.angle_beta   90.00
_cell.angle_gamma   90.00
#
_symmetry.space_group_name_H-M   'P 1'
#
loop_
_entity.id
_entity.type
_entity.pdbx_description
1 polymer ?
#
loop_
_entity_poly.entity_id
_entity_poly.type
_entity_poly.pdbx_seq_one_letter_code
_entity_poly.pdbx_strand_id
1 'polypeptide(L)'
;MPIRLIYFIKYLEIIEIIQIFAKWFEYNLKTLPDMAAKLNLDKLDLQIIHEMMETSEISYAELGKKLFVSGGTIHVRIKKLQESGIVKGNKMDVDIKQLGYDITAFVGIYLEKSSLYDSVAKELMGIPEIVRLNYITGNYSMFIEIVCKDINQLRSVLHDELQKIKGIERTETFISLEEGFNRNVQVAPKE
;
A
#
# COMPACT_ATOMS: atom_id res chain seq x y z
N MET A 1 33.88 24.39 -13.47
CA MET A 1 33.66 23.67 -12.22
C MET A 1 34.21 22.26 -12.43
N PRO A 2 35.15 21.75 -11.63
CA PRO A 2 35.80 20.48 -11.94
C PRO A 2 34.81 19.29 -11.75
N ILE A 3 34.71 18.45 -12.75
CA ILE A 3 33.87 17.25 -12.84
C ILE A 3 34.00 16.38 -11.57
N ARG A 4 35.17 16.34 -10.93
CA ARG A 4 35.43 15.65 -9.66
C ARG A 4 34.54 16.09 -8.50
N LEU A 5 34.14 17.38 -8.44
CA LEU A 5 33.29 17.88 -7.35
C LEU A 5 31.86 17.41 -7.48
N ILE A 6 31.35 17.27 -8.69
CA ILE A 6 29.98 16.75 -8.97
C ILE A 6 29.88 15.26 -8.58
N TYR A 7 30.92 14.47 -8.88
CA TYR A 7 30.96 13.05 -8.47
C TYR A 7 31.08 12.90 -6.94
N PHE A 8 31.80 13.80 -6.29
CA PHE A 8 31.96 13.78 -4.84
C PHE A 8 30.65 14.13 -4.12
N ILE A 9 29.89 15.11 -4.62
CA ILE A 9 28.58 15.48 -4.08
C ILE A 9 27.58 14.33 -4.25
N LYS A 10 27.50 13.74 -5.44
CA LYS A 10 26.65 12.55 -5.68
C LYS A 10 27.04 11.35 -4.80
N TYR A 11 28.33 11.17 -4.52
CA TYR A 11 28.79 10.10 -3.66
C TYR A 11 28.36 10.31 -2.20
N LEU A 12 28.37 11.56 -1.71
CA LEU A 12 27.88 11.91 -0.38
C LEU A 12 26.36 11.71 -0.25
N GLU A 13 25.59 12.10 -1.27
CA GLU A 13 24.14 11.87 -1.31
C GLU A 13 23.80 10.36 -1.25
N ILE A 14 24.55 9.52 -1.95
CA ILE A 14 24.37 8.06 -1.92
C ILE A 14 24.71 7.51 -0.52
N ILE A 15 25.74 8.01 0.15
CA ILE A 15 26.07 7.59 1.51
C ILE A 15 24.97 7.95 2.51
N GLU A 16 24.40 9.15 2.41
CA GLU A 16 23.27 9.57 3.25
C GLU A 16 22.05 8.68 3.04
N ILE A 17 21.72 8.38 1.80
CA ILE A 17 20.61 7.46 1.46
C ILE A 17 20.85 6.06 2.05
N ILE A 18 22.09 5.54 1.94
CA ILE A 18 22.45 4.24 2.51
C ILE A 18 22.35 4.27 4.04
N GLN A 19 22.77 5.36 4.70
CA GLN A 19 22.66 5.48 6.16
C GLN A 19 21.21 5.58 6.64
N ILE A 20 20.36 6.32 5.92
CA ILE A 20 18.93 6.41 6.20
C ILE A 20 18.27 5.05 6.02
N PHE A 21 18.61 4.35 4.94
CA PHE A 21 18.11 3.00 4.67
C PHE A 21 18.59 1.99 5.73
N ALA A 22 19.85 2.07 6.15
CA ALA A 22 20.39 1.22 7.20
C ALA A 22 19.68 1.45 8.54
N LYS A 23 19.44 2.72 8.94
CA LYS A 23 18.69 3.05 10.16
C LYS A 23 17.23 2.59 10.09
N TRP A 24 16.57 2.79 8.95
CA TRP A 24 15.22 2.29 8.70
C TRP A 24 15.17 0.76 8.76
N PHE A 25 16.17 0.09 8.17
CA PHE A 25 16.29 -1.36 8.19
C PHE A 25 16.55 -1.90 9.60
N GLU A 26 17.44 -1.26 10.37
CA GLU A 26 17.68 -1.61 11.80
C GLU A 26 16.44 -1.39 12.67
N TYR A 27 15.69 -0.30 12.46
CA TYR A 27 14.44 -0.04 13.15
C TYR A 27 13.40 -1.13 12.86
N ASN A 28 13.24 -1.47 11.58
CA ASN A 28 12.30 -2.53 11.18
C ASN A 28 12.78 -3.93 11.60
N LEU A 29 14.09 -4.21 11.60
CA LEU A 29 14.63 -5.49 12.11
C LEU A 29 14.38 -5.66 13.61
N LYS A 30 14.42 -4.60 14.40
CA LYS A 30 14.15 -4.65 15.84
C LYS A 30 12.65 -4.84 16.14
N THR A 31 11.78 -4.42 15.24
CA THR A 31 10.33 -4.61 15.38
C THR A 31 9.83 -5.92 14.78
N LEU A 32 10.55 -6.49 13.78
CA LEU A 32 10.23 -7.77 13.15
C LEU A 32 10.23 -8.99 14.08
N PRO A 33 11.19 -9.17 15.02
CA PRO A 33 11.20 -10.35 15.88
C PRO A 33 10.01 -10.43 16.85
N ASP A 34 9.52 -9.28 17.31
CA ASP A 34 8.38 -9.24 18.24
C ASP A 34 7.04 -9.47 17.51
N MET A 35 6.93 -9.07 16.27
CA MET A 35 5.77 -9.39 15.41
C MET A 35 5.80 -10.84 14.91
N ALA A 36 6.95 -11.35 14.52
CA ALA A 36 7.09 -12.74 14.06
C ALA A 36 6.97 -13.76 15.20
N ALA A 37 7.43 -13.41 16.42
CA ALA A 37 7.28 -14.26 17.60
C ALA A 37 5.82 -14.34 18.11
N LYS A 38 5.00 -13.34 17.83
CA LYS A 38 3.54 -13.35 18.14
C LYS A 38 2.69 -14.09 17.12
N LEU A 39 3.23 -14.43 15.96
CA LEU A 39 2.49 -14.94 14.80
C LEU A 39 2.91 -16.34 14.43
N ASN A 40 2.69 -17.29 15.36
CA ASN A 40 2.80 -18.72 15.04
C ASN A 40 1.56 -19.13 14.23
N LEU A 41 1.54 -18.75 12.93
CA LEU A 41 0.50 -19.19 11.99
C LEU A 41 0.76 -20.64 11.64
N ASP A 42 -0.24 -21.48 11.89
CA ASP A 42 -0.20 -22.86 11.43
C ASP A 42 -0.76 -23.01 10.00
N LYS A 43 -0.67 -24.23 9.47
CA LYS A 43 -1.16 -24.55 8.12
C LYS A 43 -2.65 -24.23 7.96
N LEU A 44 -3.45 -24.44 8.99
CA LEU A 44 -4.88 -24.18 8.96
C LEU A 44 -5.17 -22.67 8.94
N ASP A 45 -4.41 -21.86 9.68
CA ASP A 45 -4.54 -20.40 9.65
C ASP A 45 -4.29 -19.85 8.23
N LEU A 46 -3.24 -20.35 7.55
CA LEU A 46 -2.94 -19.97 6.17
C LEU A 46 -4.01 -20.40 5.17
N GLN A 47 -4.58 -21.60 5.36
CA GLN A 47 -5.70 -22.08 4.54
C GLN A 47 -6.96 -21.22 4.74
N ILE A 48 -7.28 -20.87 5.99
CA ILE A 48 -8.40 -19.97 6.30
C ILE A 48 -8.22 -18.62 5.61
N ILE A 49 -7.02 -18.01 5.73
CA ILE A 49 -6.72 -16.72 5.09
C ILE A 49 -6.88 -16.84 3.58
N HIS A 50 -6.30 -17.88 2.96
CA HIS A 50 -6.37 -18.11 1.52
C HIS A 50 -7.82 -18.18 1.04
N GLU A 51 -8.63 -19.02 1.66
CA GLU A 51 -10.04 -19.21 1.27
C GLU A 51 -10.87 -17.94 1.44
N MET A 52 -10.65 -17.19 2.50
CA MET A 52 -11.34 -15.92 2.73
C MET A 52 -10.88 -14.81 1.78
N MET A 53 -9.65 -14.87 1.28
CA MET A 53 -9.16 -13.93 0.27
C MET A 53 -9.75 -14.24 -1.12
N GLU A 54 -10.01 -15.51 -1.43
CA GLU A 54 -10.63 -15.93 -2.70
C GLU A 54 -12.16 -15.74 -2.69
N THR A 55 -12.80 -15.95 -1.54
CA THR A 55 -14.25 -15.87 -1.42
C THR A 55 -14.65 -15.16 -0.13
N SER A 56 -14.81 -13.83 -0.22
CA SER A 56 -15.12 -12.99 0.94
C SER A 56 -16.46 -13.29 1.63
N GLU A 57 -17.40 -13.95 0.93
CA GLU A 57 -18.76 -14.25 1.41
C GLU A 57 -18.91 -15.67 1.99
N ILE A 58 -17.83 -16.47 2.03
CA ILE A 58 -17.92 -17.83 2.56
C ILE A 58 -18.30 -17.83 4.04
N SER A 59 -19.34 -18.57 4.39
CA SER A 59 -19.74 -18.72 5.79
C SER A 59 -18.74 -19.56 6.59
N TYR A 60 -18.63 -19.31 7.89
CA TYR A 60 -17.73 -20.11 8.75
C TYR A 60 -18.09 -21.59 8.79
N ALA A 61 -19.36 -21.92 8.61
CA ALA A 61 -19.82 -23.31 8.52
C ALA A 61 -19.36 -23.99 7.22
N GLU A 62 -19.45 -23.30 6.09
CA GLU A 62 -18.97 -23.80 4.79
C GLU A 62 -17.45 -23.90 4.76
N LEU A 63 -16.74 -22.87 5.26
CA LEU A 63 -15.30 -22.88 5.38
C LEU A 63 -14.82 -24.04 6.29
N GLY A 64 -15.53 -24.27 7.40
CA GLY A 64 -15.26 -25.41 8.27
C GLY A 64 -15.42 -26.76 7.56
N LYS A 65 -16.48 -26.94 6.78
CA LYS A 65 -16.67 -28.15 5.94
C LYS A 65 -15.53 -28.32 4.94
N LYS A 66 -15.14 -27.24 4.25
CA LYS A 66 -14.07 -27.26 3.24
C LYS A 66 -12.70 -27.63 3.84
N LEU A 67 -12.42 -27.16 5.05
CA LEU A 67 -11.15 -27.40 5.75
C LEU A 67 -11.19 -28.55 6.76
N PHE A 68 -12.29 -29.32 6.79
CA PHE A 68 -12.47 -30.48 7.66
C PHE A 68 -12.37 -30.16 9.17
N VAL A 69 -12.90 -29.00 9.57
CA VAL A 69 -12.98 -28.54 10.97
C VAL A 69 -14.38 -27.99 11.29
N SER A 70 -14.68 -27.77 12.57
CA SER A 70 -15.95 -27.14 12.94
C SER A 70 -15.99 -25.64 12.59
N GLY A 71 -17.18 -25.09 12.29
CA GLY A 71 -17.36 -23.66 12.11
C GLY A 71 -16.96 -22.85 13.34
N GLY A 72 -17.11 -23.41 14.55
CA GLY A 72 -16.62 -22.81 15.78
C GLY A 72 -15.09 -22.68 15.83
N THR A 73 -14.38 -23.69 15.33
CA THR A 73 -12.91 -23.65 15.18
C THR A 73 -12.50 -22.51 14.24
N ILE A 74 -13.18 -22.38 13.10
CA ILE A 74 -12.94 -21.27 12.15
C ILE A 74 -13.16 -19.92 12.83
N HIS A 75 -14.29 -19.75 13.52
CA HIS A 75 -14.61 -18.51 14.21
C HIS A 75 -13.52 -18.08 15.22
N VAL A 76 -13.07 -19.01 16.07
CA VAL A 76 -12.01 -18.72 17.06
C VAL A 76 -10.71 -18.33 16.39
N ARG A 77 -10.33 -19.00 15.30
CA ARG A 77 -9.09 -18.69 14.56
C ARG A 77 -9.15 -17.34 13.86
N ILE A 78 -10.26 -17.04 13.18
CA ILE A 78 -10.47 -15.73 12.53
C ILE A 78 -10.40 -14.61 13.55
N LYS A 79 -11.04 -14.79 14.72
CA LYS A 79 -10.99 -13.82 15.80
C LYS A 79 -9.54 -13.57 16.26
N LYS A 80 -8.74 -14.62 16.44
CA LYS A 80 -7.31 -14.52 16.78
C LYS A 80 -6.51 -13.78 15.69
N LEU A 81 -6.80 -14.07 14.41
CA LEU A 81 -6.16 -13.40 13.26
C LEU A 81 -6.54 -11.91 13.18
N GLN A 82 -7.76 -11.56 13.55
CA GLN A 82 -8.22 -10.15 13.67
C GLN A 82 -7.54 -9.44 14.84
N GLU A 83 -7.49 -10.06 16.02
CA GLU A 83 -6.83 -9.51 17.22
C GLU A 83 -5.33 -9.30 17.00
N SER A 84 -4.68 -10.15 16.18
CA SER A 84 -3.28 -9.99 15.78
C SER A 84 -3.06 -8.96 14.67
N GLY A 85 -4.13 -8.41 14.08
CA GLY A 85 -4.05 -7.42 12.99
C GLY A 85 -3.72 -7.98 11.61
N ILE A 86 -3.63 -9.32 11.45
CA ILE A 86 -3.43 -9.96 10.13
C ILE A 86 -4.69 -9.78 9.28
N VAL A 87 -5.84 -10.14 9.84
CA VAL A 87 -7.14 -9.92 9.21
C VAL A 87 -7.67 -8.58 9.67
N LYS A 88 -7.71 -7.60 8.77
CA LYS A 88 -8.19 -6.24 9.08
C LYS A 88 -9.69 -6.06 8.86
N GLY A 89 -10.34 -7.03 8.22
CA GLY A 89 -11.75 -7.01 7.88
C GLY A 89 -11.98 -7.51 6.45
N ASN A 90 -13.26 -7.61 6.08
CA ASN A 90 -13.68 -7.92 4.71
C ASN A 90 -13.95 -6.62 3.97
N LYS A 91 -13.43 -6.48 2.77
CA LYS A 91 -13.79 -5.41 1.84
C LYS A 91 -14.68 -5.99 0.76
N MET A 92 -15.76 -5.30 0.48
CA MET A 92 -16.59 -5.59 -0.68
C MET A 92 -15.77 -5.25 -1.94
N ASP A 93 -15.74 -6.16 -2.89
CA ASP A 93 -15.20 -5.89 -4.23
C ASP A 93 -16.30 -5.22 -5.05
N VAL A 94 -16.02 -4.03 -5.54
CA VAL A 94 -16.99 -3.18 -6.25
C VAL A 94 -16.39 -2.73 -7.57
N ASP A 95 -17.11 -2.98 -8.64
CA ASP A 95 -16.76 -2.42 -9.95
C ASP A 95 -17.05 -0.90 -9.95
N ILE A 96 -16.01 -0.14 -9.64
CA ILE A 96 -16.12 1.33 -9.55
C ILE A 96 -16.42 1.98 -10.90
N LYS A 97 -16.12 1.33 -12.03
CA LYS A 97 -16.48 1.82 -13.37
C LYS A 97 -17.99 1.83 -13.56
N GLN A 98 -18.71 0.83 -13.03
CA GLN A 98 -20.18 0.81 -13.02
C GLN A 98 -20.79 1.95 -12.18
N LEU A 99 -20.01 2.53 -11.27
CA LEU A 99 -20.38 3.71 -10.49
C LEU A 99 -19.95 5.02 -11.17
N GLY A 100 -19.40 4.95 -12.40
CA GLY A 100 -19.00 6.11 -13.18
C GLY A 100 -17.61 6.68 -12.83
N TYR A 101 -16.74 5.89 -12.20
CA TYR A 101 -15.33 6.26 -11.98
C TYR A 101 -14.47 5.68 -13.10
N ASP A 102 -14.35 6.44 -14.20
CA ASP A 102 -13.74 5.96 -15.44
C ASP A 102 -12.25 6.30 -15.56
N ILE A 103 -11.73 7.19 -14.72
CA ILE A 103 -10.34 7.65 -14.79
C ILE A 103 -9.56 7.16 -13.57
N THR A 104 -8.55 6.37 -13.85
CA THR A 104 -7.50 6.05 -12.87
C THR A 104 -6.19 6.70 -13.32
N ALA A 105 -5.54 7.44 -12.43
CA ALA A 105 -4.25 8.05 -12.69
C ALA A 105 -3.24 7.70 -11.58
N PHE A 106 -2.00 7.52 -11.99
CA PHE A 106 -0.87 7.34 -11.10
C PHE A 106 -0.02 8.62 -11.12
N VAL A 107 0.33 9.14 -9.95
CA VAL A 107 1.10 10.37 -9.86
C VAL A 107 2.36 10.15 -9.05
N GLY A 108 3.49 10.33 -9.70
CA GLY A 108 4.79 10.41 -9.06
C GLY A 108 5.01 11.81 -8.48
N ILE A 109 5.34 11.90 -7.21
CA ILE A 109 5.54 13.16 -6.47
C ILE A 109 7.00 13.28 -6.07
N TYR A 110 7.60 14.43 -6.41
CA TYR A 110 8.90 14.85 -5.93
C TYR A 110 8.70 15.79 -4.74
N LEU A 111 9.34 15.51 -3.64
CA LEU A 111 9.34 16.39 -2.47
C LEU A 111 10.54 17.34 -2.52
N GLU A 112 10.34 18.59 -2.13
CA GLU A 112 11.44 19.56 -1.95
C GLU A 112 12.51 19.04 -0.98
N LYS A 113 12.08 18.32 0.08
CA LYS A 113 12.92 17.66 1.07
C LYS A 113 12.23 16.39 1.57
N SER A 114 12.97 15.31 1.75
CA SER A 114 12.44 14.04 2.27
C SER A 114 11.81 14.18 3.66
N SER A 115 12.25 15.15 4.46
CA SER A 115 11.68 15.42 5.79
C SER A 115 10.24 15.95 5.76
N LEU A 116 9.71 16.34 4.60
CA LEU A 116 8.34 16.83 4.43
C LEU A 116 7.33 15.70 4.17
N TYR A 117 7.80 14.44 4.12
CA TYR A 117 6.94 13.29 3.83
C TYR A 117 5.68 13.24 4.70
N ASP A 118 5.81 13.30 6.03
CA ASP A 118 4.68 13.15 6.94
C ASP A 118 3.65 14.27 6.79
N SER A 119 4.11 15.52 6.59
CA SER A 119 3.22 16.66 6.38
C SER A 119 2.46 16.57 5.06
N VAL A 120 3.16 16.24 3.97
CA VAL A 120 2.56 16.07 2.65
C VAL A 120 1.61 14.88 2.62
N ALA A 121 2.00 13.74 3.21
CA ALA A 121 1.13 12.55 3.29
C ALA A 121 -0.18 12.84 4.03
N LYS A 122 -0.13 13.65 5.09
CA LYS A 122 -1.33 14.05 5.84
C LYS A 122 -2.27 14.94 5.01
N GLU A 123 -1.73 15.86 4.22
CA GLU A 123 -2.54 16.70 3.32
C GLU A 123 -3.14 15.85 2.19
N LEU A 124 -2.36 14.97 1.57
CA LEU A 124 -2.84 14.04 0.53
C LEU A 124 -3.96 13.12 1.02
N MET A 125 -3.90 12.67 2.29
CA MET A 125 -4.95 11.85 2.91
C MET A 125 -6.30 12.58 3.00
N GLY A 126 -6.31 13.90 2.97
CA GLY A 126 -7.52 14.72 2.98
C GLY A 126 -8.24 14.80 1.63
N ILE A 127 -7.63 14.30 0.55
CA ILE A 127 -8.19 14.33 -0.81
C ILE A 127 -8.88 12.99 -1.09
N PRO A 128 -10.22 12.93 -1.19
CA PRO A 128 -10.97 11.68 -1.30
C PRO A 128 -10.64 10.86 -2.56
N GLU A 129 -10.28 11.53 -3.65
CA GLU A 129 -9.92 10.91 -4.93
C GLU A 129 -8.59 10.13 -4.85
N ILE A 130 -7.75 10.40 -3.86
CA ILE A 130 -6.51 9.67 -3.64
C ILE A 130 -6.83 8.39 -2.86
N VAL A 131 -6.83 7.26 -3.56
CA VAL A 131 -7.21 5.96 -2.99
C VAL A 131 -6.03 5.17 -2.44
N ARG A 132 -4.81 5.51 -2.87
CA ARG A 132 -3.57 4.85 -2.40
C ARG A 132 -2.41 5.81 -2.39
N LEU A 133 -1.55 5.68 -1.39
CA LEU A 133 -0.28 6.38 -1.27
C LEU A 133 0.81 5.40 -0.87
N ASN A 134 1.93 5.44 -1.58
CA ASN A 134 3.13 4.68 -1.26
C ASN A 134 4.33 5.62 -1.12
N TYR A 135 5.14 5.43 -0.08
CA TYR A 135 6.48 5.98 -0.01
C TYR A 135 7.41 5.02 -0.75
N ILE A 136 8.13 5.51 -1.73
CA ILE A 136 8.90 4.65 -2.62
C ILE A 136 10.36 5.08 -2.71
N THR A 137 11.21 4.17 -3.14
CA THR A 137 12.59 4.44 -3.54
C THR A 137 12.64 4.72 -5.04
N GLY A 138 13.64 5.49 -5.49
CA GLY A 138 13.84 5.81 -6.90
C GLY A 138 13.68 7.30 -7.20
N ASN A 139 13.17 7.63 -8.38
CA ASN A 139 13.08 9.01 -8.83
C ASN A 139 12.04 9.84 -8.07
N TYR A 140 10.91 9.21 -7.71
CA TYR A 140 9.85 9.88 -6.95
C TYR A 140 10.03 9.59 -5.45
N SER A 141 9.62 10.54 -4.62
CA SER A 141 9.54 10.34 -3.18
C SER A 141 8.28 9.59 -2.78
N MET A 142 7.17 9.87 -3.48
CA MET A 142 5.87 9.26 -3.22
C MET A 142 5.21 8.88 -4.55
N PHE A 143 4.36 7.87 -4.49
CA PHE A 143 3.54 7.44 -5.62
C PHE A 143 2.11 7.27 -5.16
N ILE A 144 1.19 8.01 -5.78
CA ILE A 144 -0.22 7.97 -5.42
C ILE A 144 -1.07 7.45 -6.57
N GLU A 145 -2.21 6.88 -6.21
CA GLU A 145 -3.25 6.47 -7.14
C GLU A 145 -4.48 7.35 -6.92
N ILE A 146 -4.97 7.94 -7.98
CA ILE A 146 -6.13 8.83 -8.01
C ILE A 146 -7.21 8.17 -8.84
N VAL A 147 -8.44 8.16 -8.34
CA VAL A 147 -9.61 7.64 -9.04
C VAL A 147 -10.65 8.75 -9.15
N CYS A 148 -11.04 9.06 -10.39
CA CYS A 148 -11.95 10.15 -10.72
C CYS A 148 -13.05 9.67 -11.66
N LYS A 149 -14.15 10.41 -11.70
CA LYS A 149 -15.25 10.16 -12.64
C LYS A 149 -14.87 10.53 -14.07
N ASP A 150 -14.19 11.65 -14.24
CA ASP A 150 -13.82 12.16 -15.55
C ASP A 150 -12.51 12.96 -15.51
N ILE A 151 -12.08 13.39 -16.68
CA ILE A 151 -10.82 14.15 -16.85
C ILE A 151 -10.91 15.56 -16.21
N ASN A 152 -12.10 16.14 -16.07
CA ASN A 152 -12.26 17.44 -15.44
C ASN A 152 -12.05 17.34 -13.94
N GLN A 153 -12.56 16.28 -13.30
CA GLN A 153 -12.29 16.00 -11.90
C GLN A 153 -10.81 15.74 -11.66
N LEU A 154 -10.16 14.93 -12.51
CA LEU A 154 -8.72 14.72 -12.43
C LEU A 154 -7.95 16.04 -12.53
N ARG A 155 -8.30 16.92 -13.49
CA ARG A 155 -7.68 18.24 -13.63
C ARG A 155 -7.85 19.08 -12.36
N SER A 156 -9.03 19.07 -11.75
CA SER A 156 -9.28 19.80 -10.50
C SER A 156 -8.42 19.27 -9.36
N VAL A 157 -8.34 17.95 -9.17
CA VAL A 157 -7.47 17.34 -8.15
C VAL A 157 -6.01 17.75 -8.36
N LEU A 158 -5.50 17.67 -9.59
CA LEU A 158 -4.10 18.00 -9.89
C LEU A 158 -3.81 19.48 -9.70
N HIS A 159 -4.70 20.37 -10.17
CA HIS A 159 -4.48 21.81 -10.16
C HIS A 159 -4.93 22.47 -8.86
N ASP A 160 -6.11 22.12 -8.34
CA ASP A 160 -6.73 22.85 -7.24
C ASP A 160 -6.36 22.27 -5.88
N GLU A 161 -5.95 20.99 -5.82
CA GLU A 161 -5.58 20.33 -4.59
C GLU A 161 -4.06 20.07 -4.51
N LEU A 162 -3.48 19.27 -5.42
CA LEU A 162 -2.08 18.86 -5.32
C LEU A 162 -1.10 20.04 -5.39
N GLN A 163 -1.32 20.97 -6.32
CA GLN A 163 -0.42 22.12 -6.48
C GLN A 163 -0.41 23.10 -5.30
N LYS A 164 -1.40 23.03 -4.42
CA LYS A 164 -1.46 23.86 -3.20
C LYS A 164 -0.69 23.27 -2.03
N ILE A 165 -0.35 21.99 -2.09
CA ILE A 165 0.37 21.31 -1.01
C ILE A 165 1.82 21.78 -0.97
N LYS A 166 2.18 22.42 0.15
CA LYS A 166 3.57 22.90 0.35
C LYS A 166 4.50 21.71 0.56
N GLY A 167 5.65 21.76 -0.09
CA GLY A 167 6.66 20.71 -0.02
C GLY A 167 6.62 19.71 -1.18
N ILE A 168 5.64 19.84 -2.07
CA ILE A 168 5.67 19.17 -3.37
C ILE A 168 6.47 20.07 -4.33
N GLU A 169 7.60 19.57 -4.84
CA GLU A 169 8.43 20.28 -5.82
C GLU A 169 7.81 20.19 -7.22
N ARG A 170 7.46 18.97 -7.65
CA ARG A 170 6.81 18.68 -8.93
C ARG A 170 6.09 17.34 -8.91
N THR A 171 5.23 17.13 -9.89
CA THR A 171 4.49 15.87 -10.09
C THR A 171 4.61 15.41 -11.54
N GLU A 172 4.53 14.11 -11.74
CA GLU A 172 4.38 13.48 -13.06
C GLU A 172 3.14 12.58 -13.02
N THR A 173 2.23 12.78 -13.97
CA THR A 173 0.94 12.07 -13.99
C THR A 173 0.89 11.09 -15.15
N PHE A 174 0.48 9.86 -14.85
CA PHE A 174 0.27 8.77 -15.80
C PHE A 174 -1.20 8.35 -15.72
N ILE A 175 -1.94 8.50 -16.82
CA ILE A 175 -3.33 8.04 -16.89
C ILE A 175 -3.32 6.56 -17.28
N SER A 176 -3.98 5.72 -16.49
CA SER A 176 -4.16 4.31 -16.82
C SER A 176 -5.12 4.20 -18.01
N LEU A 177 -4.69 3.53 -19.05
CA LEU A 177 -5.55 3.25 -20.21
C LEU A 177 -6.44 2.03 -19.94
N GLU A 178 -5.91 1.05 -19.21
CA GLU A 178 -6.59 -0.20 -18.86
C GLU A 178 -5.95 -0.81 -17.62
N GLU A 179 -6.76 -1.38 -16.73
CA GLU A 179 -6.29 -2.28 -15.69
C GLU A 179 -6.24 -3.70 -16.25
N GLY A 180 -5.05 -4.25 -16.47
CA GLY A 180 -4.89 -5.58 -17.03
C GLY A 180 -5.38 -6.68 -16.09
N PHE A 181 -5.06 -6.59 -14.81
CA PHE A 181 -5.60 -7.43 -13.74
C PHE A 181 -5.29 -6.84 -12.36
N ASN A 182 -6.14 -7.18 -11.40
CA ASN A 182 -5.91 -6.99 -9.98
C ASN A 182 -6.22 -8.31 -9.25
N ARG A 183 -5.29 -8.81 -8.46
CA ARG A 183 -5.47 -10.07 -7.74
C ARG A 183 -4.78 -10.05 -6.39
N ASN A 184 -5.29 -10.84 -5.47
CA ASN A 184 -4.69 -11.05 -4.17
C ASN A 184 -3.34 -11.78 -4.26
N VAL A 185 -2.47 -11.53 -3.28
CA VAL A 185 -1.27 -12.35 -3.08
C VAL A 185 -1.69 -13.77 -2.71
N GLN A 186 -1.12 -14.76 -3.38
CA GLN A 186 -1.40 -16.15 -3.03
C GLN A 186 -0.70 -16.50 -1.71
N VAL A 187 -1.50 -16.74 -0.68
CA VAL A 187 -1.04 -17.22 0.62
C VAL A 187 -1.17 -18.73 0.62
N ALA A 188 -0.14 -19.44 0.11
CA ALA A 188 -0.10 -20.89 0.16
C ALA A 188 0.60 -21.35 1.46
N PRO A 189 0.09 -22.41 2.13
CA PRO A 189 0.86 -23.07 3.18
C PRO A 189 2.16 -23.62 2.55
N LYS A 190 3.30 -23.37 3.18
CA LYS A 190 4.55 -24.01 2.78
C LYS A 190 4.38 -25.53 2.95
N GLU A 191 4.65 -26.29 1.87
CA GLU A 191 4.73 -27.74 1.89
C GLU A 191 5.80 -28.25 2.87
#